data_2ffc6bb010f95359d5821ff55dc2edfb
#
_entry.id   2ffc6bb010f95359d5821ff55dc2edfb
#
_cell.length_a   1.000
_cell.length_b   1.000
_cell.length_c   1.000
_cell.angle_alpha   90.00
_cell.angle_beta   90.00
_cell.angle_gamma   90.00
#
_symmetry.space_group_name_H-M   'P 1'
#
loop_
_entity.id
_entity.type
_entity.pdbx_description
1 polymer ?
#
loop_
_entity_poly.entity_id
_entity_poly.type
_entity_poly.pdbx_seq_one_letter_code
_entity_poly.pdbx_strand_id
1 'polypeptide(L)'
;MEDCAAAPPKPRERIVSTARDLFRKHGIRGIGVDAIAELAGTNKMTLYRHFGSKDDLVVACLREVAREVEAMWDGFDAAHPDDPLAQLHAWVRCGAECAGGDGRGCDMANAAVELAESDHPARGFIEQFKSAQRDRLARLCRKAGIAKADLLADALSLLLEGARVSRQSAGVEGPCARFIAIGEAVIAAFASGAKGRKQPRYRRRAAGPAKVPRLAARASNRGGAALKGAR
;
A
#
# COMPACT_ATOMS: atom_id res chain seq x y z
N MET A 1 -25.28 -7.46 -34.29
CA MET A 1 -24.65 -6.80 -33.10
C MET A 1 -23.16 -6.95 -33.32
N GLU A 2 -22.52 -5.89 -33.88
CA GLU A 2 -21.08 -5.87 -34.11
C GLU A 2 -20.38 -5.76 -32.80
N ASP A 3 -19.54 -6.76 -32.54
CA ASP A 3 -18.65 -6.82 -31.40
C ASP A 3 -17.63 -5.69 -31.53
N CYS A 4 -17.82 -4.63 -30.78
CA CYS A 4 -16.92 -3.47 -30.75
C CYS A 4 -15.64 -3.90 -30.04
N ALA A 5 -14.78 -4.65 -30.73
CA ALA A 5 -13.47 -5.04 -30.24
C ALA A 5 -12.68 -3.77 -29.91
N ALA A 6 -12.43 -3.55 -28.62
CA ALA A 6 -11.64 -2.42 -28.15
C ALA A 6 -10.28 -2.43 -28.87
N ALA A 7 -9.84 -1.27 -29.36
CA ALA A 7 -8.55 -1.14 -30.01
C ALA A 7 -7.42 -1.67 -29.09
N PRO A 8 -6.42 -2.38 -29.63
CA PRO A 8 -5.35 -2.93 -28.80
C PRO A 8 -4.64 -1.81 -28.02
N PRO A 9 -4.28 -2.06 -26.75
CA PRO A 9 -3.69 -1.03 -25.90
C PRO A 9 -2.39 -0.50 -26.51
N LYS A 10 -2.17 0.81 -26.36
CA LYS A 10 -0.99 1.49 -26.90
C LYS A 10 0.31 0.92 -26.31
N PRO A 11 1.45 0.98 -27.01
CA PRO A 11 2.72 0.42 -26.52
C PRO A 11 3.09 0.88 -25.10
N ARG A 12 2.87 2.16 -24.79
CA ARG A 12 3.11 2.71 -23.45
C ARG A 12 2.26 2.04 -22.37
N GLU A 13 0.99 1.80 -22.64
CA GLU A 13 0.05 1.16 -21.72
C GLU A 13 0.40 -0.30 -21.49
N ARG A 14 0.76 -1.03 -22.56
CA ARG A 14 1.24 -2.42 -22.45
C ARG A 14 2.50 -2.51 -21.61
N ILE A 15 3.48 -1.62 -21.81
CA ILE A 15 4.72 -1.60 -21.02
C ILE A 15 4.40 -1.37 -19.52
N VAL A 16 3.53 -0.40 -19.18
CA VAL A 16 3.16 -0.12 -17.79
C VAL A 16 2.44 -1.30 -17.15
N SER A 17 1.44 -1.88 -17.84
CA SER A 17 0.70 -3.05 -17.33
C SER A 17 1.64 -4.23 -17.09
N THR A 18 2.47 -4.59 -18.07
CA THR A 18 3.45 -5.67 -17.95
C THR A 18 4.46 -5.41 -16.84
N ALA A 19 4.97 -4.18 -16.74
CA ALA A 19 5.93 -3.82 -15.69
C ALA A 19 5.30 -3.94 -14.29
N ARG A 20 4.06 -3.49 -14.09
CA ARG A 20 3.36 -3.63 -12.82
C ARG A 20 3.23 -5.10 -12.40
N ASP A 21 2.80 -5.96 -13.32
CA ASP A 21 2.66 -7.40 -13.04
C ASP A 21 4.00 -8.03 -12.67
N LEU A 22 5.07 -7.68 -13.37
CA LEU A 22 6.41 -8.19 -13.09
C LEU A 22 6.96 -7.65 -11.78
N PHE A 23 6.79 -6.36 -11.49
CA PHE A 23 7.22 -5.76 -10.22
C PHE A 23 6.49 -6.37 -9.03
N ARG A 24 5.20 -6.64 -9.16
CA ARG A 24 4.43 -7.34 -8.13
C ARG A 24 4.89 -8.78 -7.92
N LYS A 25 5.29 -9.48 -8.98
CA LYS A 25 5.69 -10.89 -8.92
C LYS A 25 7.12 -11.10 -8.43
N HIS A 26 8.03 -10.24 -8.86
CA HIS A 26 9.48 -10.48 -8.76
C HIS A 26 10.20 -9.34 -8.02
N GLY A 27 9.51 -8.31 -7.61
CA GLY A 27 10.10 -7.08 -7.08
C GLY A 27 10.64 -6.16 -8.19
N ILE A 28 10.81 -4.89 -7.84
CA ILE A 28 11.30 -3.88 -8.79
C ILE A 28 12.76 -4.17 -9.17
N ARG A 29 13.58 -4.55 -8.19
CA ARG A 29 15.01 -4.85 -8.41
C ARG A 29 15.24 -6.17 -9.13
N GLY A 30 14.32 -7.13 -8.96
CA GLY A 30 14.44 -8.48 -9.53
C GLY A 30 14.20 -8.54 -11.05
N ILE A 31 13.67 -7.48 -11.69
CA ILE A 31 13.30 -7.48 -13.10
C ILE A 31 14.09 -6.43 -13.89
N GLY A 32 14.72 -6.87 -14.99
CA GLY A 32 15.40 -6.00 -15.95
C GLY A 32 14.45 -5.43 -17.02
N VAL A 33 14.86 -4.31 -17.61
CA VAL A 33 14.07 -3.64 -18.67
C VAL A 33 13.92 -4.48 -19.95
N ASP A 34 14.87 -5.37 -20.20
CA ASP A 34 14.83 -6.26 -21.37
C ASP A 34 13.67 -7.27 -21.26
N ALA A 35 13.50 -7.89 -20.08
CA ALA A 35 12.39 -8.80 -19.82
C ALA A 35 11.02 -8.08 -19.87
N ILE A 36 10.95 -6.84 -19.35
CA ILE A 36 9.73 -6.03 -19.43
C ILE A 36 9.39 -5.74 -20.90
N ALA A 37 10.37 -5.31 -21.70
CA ALA A 37 10.15 -4.97 -23.09
C ALA A 37 9.70 -6.19 -23.91
N GLU A 38 10.36 -7.32 -23.74
CA GLU A 38 10.02 -8.59 -24.40
C GLU A 38 8.58 -9.03 -24.08
N LEU A 39 8.22 -9.10 -22.80
CA LEU A 39 6.88 -9.51 -22.37
C LEU A 39 5.79 -8.50 -22.73
N ALA A 40 6.13 -7.21 -22.88
CA ALA A 40 5.21 -6.18 -23.36
C ALA A 40 5.04 -6.19 -24.90
N GLY A 41 5.69 -7.12 -25.61
CA GLY A 41 5.65 -7.20 -27.07
C GLY A 41 6.29 -5.98 -27.73
N THR A 42 7.43 -5.51 -27.19
CA THR A 42 8.19 -4.37 -27.71
C THR A 42 9.68 -4.59 -27.55
N ASN A 43 10.49 -3.55 -27.73
CA ASN A 43 11.94 -3.61 -27.53
C ASN A 43 12.43 -2.54 -26.56
N LYS A 44 13.65 -2.71 -26.07
CA LYS A 44 14.31 -1.82 -25.09
C LYS A 44 14.36 -0.36 -25.56
N MET A 45 14.63 -0.11 -26.84
CA MET A 45 14.67 1.25 -27.40
C MET A 45 13.31 1.94 -27.29
N THR A 46 12.23 1.22 -27.58
CA THR A 46 10.87 1.73 -27.46
C THR A 46 10.52 2.01 -26.01
N LEU A 47 10.91 1.13 -25.07
CA LEU A 47 10.71 1.35 -23.64
C LEU A 47 11.41 2.65 -23.19
N TYR A 48 12.69 2.82 -23.49
CA TYR A 48 13.42 4.03 -23.09
C TYR A 48 12.92 5.31 -23.79
N ARG A 49 12.41 5.20 -25.01
CA ARG A 49 11.77 6.35 -25.67
C ARG A 49 10.52 6.82 -24.95
N HIS A 50 9.78 5.93 -24.29
CA HIS A 50 8.57 6.28 -23.53
C HIS A 50 8.83 6.76 -22.12
N PHE A 51 9.88 6.25 -21.45
CA PHE A 51 10.07 6.43 -20.01
C PHE A 51 11.43 7.04 -19.63
N GLY A 52 12.41 7.04 -20.52
CA GLY A 52 13.76 7.54 -20.23
C GLY A 52 14.60 6.58 -19.39
N SER A 53 14.09 6.16 -18.25
CA SER A 53 14.77 5.26 -17.32
C SER A 53 13.82 4.17 -16.78
N LYS A 54 14.39 3.17 -16.09
CA LYS A 54 13.60 2.20 -15.32
C LYS A 54 12.89 2.87 -14.15
N ASP A 55 13.53 3.85 -13.52
CA ASP A 55 12.96 4.57 -12.38
C ASP A 55 11.75 5.42 -12.80
N ASP A 56 11.80 6.03 -13.99
CA ASP A 56 10.64 6.72 -14.57
C ASP A 56 9.51 5.75 -14.90
N LEU A 57 9.82 4.54 -15.35
CA LEU A 57 8.81 3.49 -15.55
C LEU A 57 8.19 3.07 -14.21
N VAL A 58 8.98 2.93 -13.14
CA VAL A 58 8.46 2.66 -11.80
C VAL A 58 7.49 3.76 -11.37
N VAL A 59 7.89 5.02 -11.50
CA VAL A 59 7.00 6.17 -11.19
C VAL A 59 5.74 6.15 -12.03
N ALA A 60 5.83 5.79 -13.32
CA ALA A 60 4.66 5.67 -14.18
C ALA A 60 3.71 4.55 -13.73
N CYS A 61 4.23 3.41 -13.27
CA CYS A 61 3.45 2.33 -12.67
C CYS A 61 2.72 2.79 -11.38
N LEU A 62 3.43 3.50 -10.51
CA LEU A 62 2.84 4.03 -9.27
C LEU A 62 1.77 5.10 -9.53
N ARG A 63 1.93 5.91 -10.58
CA ARG A 63 0.90 6.86 -11.03
C ARG A 63 -0.37 6.16 -11.51
N GLU A 64 -0.25 4.97 -12.10
CA GLU A 64 -1.43 4.18 -12.47
C GLU A 64 -2.19 3.72 -11.22
N VAL A 65 -1.49 3.20 -10.21
CA VAL A 65 -2.07 2.87 -8.90
C VAL A 65 -2.77 4.09 -8.28
N ALA A 66 -2.16 5.27 -8.36
CA ALA A 66 -2.77 6.49 -7.84
C ALA A 66 -4.09 6.82 -8.57
N ARG A 67 -4.15 6.66 -9.90
CA ARG A 67 -5.40 6.86 -10.69
C ARG A 67 -6.50 5.86 -10.31
N GLU A 68 -6.14 4.59 -10.10
CA GLU A 68 -7.09 3.57 -9.64
C GLU A 68 -7.69 3.93 -8.28
N VAL A 69 -6.87 4.45 -7.36
CA VAL A 69 -7.32 4.90 -6.05
C VAL A 69 -8.19 6.16 -6.14
N GLU A 70 -7.87 7.10 -7.03
CA GLU A 70 -8.76 8.27 -7.26
C GLU A 70 -10.12 7.83 -7.82
N ALA A 71 -10.15 6.93 -8.81
CA ALA A 71 -11.39 6.38 -9.35
C ALA A 71 -12.21 5.63 -8.27
N MET A 72 -11.55 4.94 -7.35
CA MET A 72 -12.20 4.32 -6.19
C MET A 72 -12.91 5.37 -5.30
N TRP A 73 -12.26 6.48 -5.02
CA TRP A 73 -12.85 7.57 -4.24
C TRP A 73 -14.04 8.22 -4.95
N ASP A 74 -13.90 8.46 -6.26
CA ASP A 74 -15.01 8.99 -7.09
C ASP A 74 -16.19 8.02 -7.08
N GLY A 75 -15.93 6.71 -7.05
CA GLY A 75 -16.95 5.68 -6.87
C GLY A 75 -17.69 5.78 -5.55
N PHE A 76 -17.00 6.10 -4.44
CA PHE A 76 -17.67 6.30 -3.14
C PHE A 76 -18.55 7.55 -3.15
N ASP A 77 -18.05 8.65 -3.72
CA ASP A 77 -18.81 9.90 -3.84
C ASP A 77 -20.06 9.69 -4.70
N ALA A 78 -19.96 8.94 -5.80
CA ALA A 78 -21.09 8.64 -6.68
C ALA A 78 -22.11 7.67 -6.06
N ALA A 79 -21.66 6.65 -5.31
CA ALA A 79 -22.52 5.66 -4.69
C ALA A 79 -23.25 6.18 -3.43
N HIS A 80 -22.66 7.13 -2.73
CA HIS A 80 -23.18 7.67 -1.48
C HIS A 80 -23.07 9.21 -1.46
N PRO A 81 -23.79 9.92 -2.37
CA PRO A 81 -23.76 11.37 -2.41
C PRO A 81 -24.30 11.92 -1.09
N ASP A 82 -23.59 12.89 -0.51
CA ASP A 82 -23.97 13.56 0.74
C ASP A 82 -24.09 12.67 2.00
N ASP A 83 -23.62 11.41 1.94
CA ASP A 83 -23.55 10.51 3.10
C ASP A 83 -22.08 10.13 3.43
N PRO A 84 -21.36 11.01 4.14
CA PRO A 84 -19.96 10.77 4.49
C PRO A 84 -19.74 9.53 5.36
N LEU A 85 -20.74 9.15 6.16
CA LEU A 85 -20.63 7.95 7.00
C LEU A 85 -20.71 6.68 6.14
N ALA A 86 -21.66 6.63 5.19
CA ALA A 86 -21.76 5.52 4.24
C ALA A 86 -20.49 5.42 3.36
N GLN A 87 -19.92 6.56 2.92
CA GLN A 87 -18.63 6.58 2.21
C GLN A 87 -17.50 6.00 3.07
N LEU A 88 -17.45 6.33 4.37
CA LEU A 88 -16.44 5.79 5.29
C LEU A 88 -16.56 4.27 5.45
N HIS A 89 -17.79 3.75 5.57
CA HIS A 89 -18.05 2.31 5.58
C HIS A 89 -17.69 1.65 4.24
N ALA A 90 -17.96 2.30 3.10
CA ALA A 90 -17.55 1.83 1.77
C ALA A 90 -16.02 1.75 1.65
N TRP A 91 -15.29 2.73 2.19
CA TRP A 91 -13.82 2.71 2.27
C TRP A 91 -13.30 1.50 3.04
N VAL A 92 -13.92 1.16 4.19
CA VAL A 92 -13.55 -0.02 4.97
C VAL A 92 -13.79 -1.31 4.18
N ARG A 93 -14.92 -1.44 3.49
CA ARG A 93 -15.22 -2.62 2.65
C ARG A 93 -14.22 -2.77 1.51
N CYS A 94 -13.95 -1.69 0.78
CA CYS A 94 -12.94 -1.69 -0.28
C CYS A 94 -11.53 -2.00 0.27
N GLY A 95 -11.20 -1.50 1.45
CA GLY A 95 -9.95 -1.82 2.15
C GLY A 95 -9.81 -3.31 2.43
N ALA A 96 -10.89 -4.01 2.77
CA ALA A 96 -10.90 -5.46 2.97
C ALA A 96 -10.64 -6.22 1.66
N GLU A 97 -11.27 -5.80 0.56
CA GLU A 97 -11.03 -6.38 -0.76
C GLU A 97 -9.56 -6.18 -1.18
N CYS A 98 -9.03 -4.97 -1.00
CA CYS A 98 -7.62 -4.68 -1.28
C CYS A 98 -6.66 -5.49 -0.40
N ALA A 99 -6.98 -5.69 0.88
CA ALA A 99 -6.17 -6.50 1.78
C ALA A 99 -6.29 -8.00 1.50
N GLY A 100 -7.49 -8.45 1.08
CA GLY A 100 -7.79 -9.85 0.75
C GLY A 100 -7.24 -10.32 -0.60
N GLY A 101 -6.82 -9.44 -1.50
CA GLY A 101 -6.41 -9.72 -2.87
C GLY A 101 -5.34 -10.82 -3.03
N ASP A 102 -4.40 -10.64 -3.96
CA ASP A 102 -3.38 -11.65 -4.31
C ASP A 102 -2.31 -11.91 -3.22
N GLY A 103 -2.41 -11.23 -2.08
CA GLY A 103 -1.49 -11.35 -0.96
C GLY A 103 -0.12 -10.68 -1.18
N ARG A 104 0.02 -9.87 -2.21
CA ARG A 104 1.28 -9.17 -2.53
C ARG A 104 1.37 -7.78 -1.90
N GLY A 105 0.38 -7.37 -1.13
CA GLY A 105 0.38 -6.14 -0.36
C GLY A 105 0.07 -4.90 -1.19
N CYS A 106 0.70 -3.79 -0.84
CA CYS A 106 0.50 -2.48 -1.45
C CYS A 106 1.68 -2.12 -2.35
N ASP A 107 1.45 -1.86 -3.64
CA ASP A 107 2.50 -1.48 -4.58
C ASP A 107 3.33 -0.28 -4.10
N MET A 108 2.67 0.73 -3.49
CA MET A 108 3.36 1.89 -2.91
C MET A 108 4.24 1.52 -1.72
N ALA A 109 3.74 0.66 -0.81
CA ALA A 109 4.51 0.24 0.36
C ALA A 109 5.68 -0.68 -0.03
N ASN A 110 5.45 -1.62 -0.95
CA ASN A 110 6.49 -2.50 -1.46
C ASN A 110 7.60 -1.71 -2.16
N ALA A 111 7.22 -0.75 -3.02
CA ALA A 111 8.19 0.13 -3.67
C ALA A 111 8.98 0.98 -2.65
N ALA A 112 8.34 1.48 -1.60
CA ALA A 112 9.02 2.25 -0.55
C ALA A 112 10.06 1.42 0.23
N VAL A 113 9.81 0.12 0.41
CA VAL A 113 10.75 -0.79 1.07
C VAL A 113 11.91 -1.18 0.15
N GLU A 114 11.62 -1.48 -1.13
CA GLU A 114 12.65 -1.86 -2.08
C GLU A 114 13.56 -0.69 -2.50
N LEU A 115 12.99 0.51 -2.62
CA LEU A 115 13.67 1.72 -3.07
C LEU A 115 13.99 2.60 -1.85
N ALA A 116 14.83 2.06 -0.96
CA ALA A 116 15.16 2.72 0.31
C ALA A 116 16.08 3.94 0.15
N GLU A 117 16.71 4.13 -1.01
CA GLU A 117 17.55 5.28 -1.31
C GLU A 117 16.71 6.57 -1.25
N SER A 118 17.18 7.57 -0.50
CA SER A 118 16.44 8.80 -0.21
C SER A 118 16.22 9.69 -1.45
N ASP A 119 17.07 9.55 -2.46
CA ASP A 119 17.07 10.34 -3.70
C ASP A 119 16.29 9.67 -4.85
N HIS A 120 15.76 8.45 -4.65
CA HIS A 120 14.99 7.78 -5.68
C HIS A 120 13.69 8.54 -5.98
N PRO A 121 13.35 8.85 -7.26
CA PRO A 121 12.21 9.70 -7.62
C PRO A 121 10.86 9.15 -7.15
N ALA A 122 10.72 7.83 -7.01
CA ALA A 122 9.51 7.21 -6.49
C ALA A 122 9.24 7.54 -5.01
N ARG A 123 10.28 7.82 -4.21
CA ARG A 123 10.13 8.08 -2.76
C ARG A 123 9.24 9.29 -2.49
N GLY A 124 9.59 10.42 -3.07
CA GLY A 124 8.79 11.64 -2.92
C GLY A 124 7.35 11.47 -3.43
N PHE A 125 7.17 10.75 -4.54
CA PHE A 125 5.84 10.45 -5.06
C PHE A 125 5.01 9.58 -4.09
N ILE A 126 5.60 8.52 -3.51
CA ILE A 126 4.93 7.64 -2.56
C ILE A 126 4.52 8.40 -1.30
N GLU A 127 5.43 9.23 -0.75
CA GLU A 127 5.16 10.03 0.45
C GLU A 127 4.01 11.00 0.23
N GLN A 128 4.03 11.76 -0.87
CA GLN A 128 2.96 12.67 -1.25
C GLN A 128 1.63 11.94 -1.43
N PHE A 129 1.64 10.80 -2.13
CA PHE A 129 0.44 9.99 -2.32
C PHE A 129 -0.14 9.50 -0.99
N LYS A 130 0.68 8.92 -0.12
CA LYS A 130 0.24 8.40 1.19
C LYS A 130 -0.33 9.51 2.07
N SER A 131 0.34 10.66 2.11
CA SER A 131 -0.15 11.85 2.83
C SER A 131 -1.49 12.33 2.27
N ALA A 132 -1.63 12.44 0.95
CA ALA A 132 -2.87 12.88 0.32
C ALA A 132 -4.05 11.93 0.62
N GLN A 133 -3.82 10.60 0.59
CA GLN A 133 -4.83 9.61 0.93
C GLN A 133 -5.27 9.71 2.40
N ARG A 134 -4.32 9.84 3.31
CA ARG A 134 -4.58 10.06 4.74
C ARG A 134 -5.42 11.33 4.96
N ASP A 135 -5.06 12.42 4.30
CA ASP A 135 -5.75 13.70 4.44
C ASP A 135 -7.16 13.66 3.84
N ARG A 136 -7.36 12.93 2.72
CA ARG A 136 -8.70 12.70 2.15
C ARG A 136 -9.58 11.94 3.14
N LEU A 137 -9.05 10.87 3.75
CA LEU A 137 -9.75 10.11 4.77
C LEU A 137 -10.08 10.96 6.01
N ALA A 138 -9.16 11.82 6.46
CA ALA A 138 -9.41 12.74 7.57
C ALA A 138 -10.52 13.77 7.25
N ARG A 139 -10.54 14.29 6.02
CA ARG A 139 -11.63 15.16 5.55
C ARG A 139 -12.96 14.43 5.55
N LEU A 140 -13.00 13.18 5.10
CA LEU A 140 -14.20 12.34 5.12
C LEU A 140 -14.70 12.13 6.56
N CYS A 141 -13.81 11.77 7.49
CA CYS A 141 -14.12 11.63 8.90
C CYS A 141 -14.71 12.92 9.51
N ARG A 142 -14.15 14.10 9.15
CA ARG A 142 -14.70 15.39 9.59
C ARG A 142 -16.11 15.65 9.03
N LYS A 143 -16.33 15.37 7.76
CA LYS A 143 -17.66 15.47 7.12
C LYS A 143 -18.68 14.53 7.79
N ALA A 144 -18.24 13.34 8.22
CA ALA A 144 -19.06 12.40 8.98
C ALA A 144 -19.31 12.82 10.46
N GLY A 145 -18.85 13.99 10.87
CA GLY A 145 -19.10 14.53 12.22
C GLY A 145 -18.22 13.90 13.32
N ILE A 146 -17.13 13.25 12.97
CA ILE A 146 -16.23 12.61 13.94
C ILE A 146 -15.33 13.66 14.60
N ALA A 147 -15.47 13.83 15.92
CA ALA A 147 -14.75 14.86 16.68
C ALA A 147 -13.20 14.69 16.64
N LYS A 148 -12.70 13.46 16.57
CA LYS A 148 -11.26 13.13 16.47
C LYS A 148 -10.92 12.56 15.08
N ALA A 149 -11.32 13.27 14.04
CA ALA A 149 -11.27 12.81 12.67
C ALA A 149 -9.84 12.43 12.21
N ASP A 150 -8.85 13.24 12.57
CA ASP A 150 -7.44 12.97 12.20
C ASP A 150 -6.93 11.67 12.84
N LEU A 151 -7.24 11.45 14.12
CA LEU A 151 -6.84 10.23 14.82
C LEU A 151 -7.57 8.99 14.28
N LEU A 152 -8.84 9.12 13.87
CA LEU A 152 -9.55 8.04 13.22
C LEU A 152 -8.94 7.72 11.86
N ALA A 153 -8.61 8.73 11.06
CA ALA A 153 -7.97 8.53 9.77
C ALA A 153 -6.61 7.84 9.91
N ASP A 154 -5.81 8.23 10.90
CA ASP A 154 -4.53 7.58 11.21
C ASP A 154 -4.74 6.11 11.63
N ALA A 155 -5.71 5.85 12.51
CA ALA A 155 -6.04 4.50 12.95
C ALA A 155 -6.48 3.59 11.81
N LEU A 156 -7.38 4.06 10.94
CA LEU A 156 -7.87 3.30 9.79
C LEU A 156 -6.75 3.07 8.75
N SER A 157 -5.90 4.06 8.52
CA SER A 157 -4.74 3.92 7.62
C SER A 157 -3.77 2.86 8.13
N LEU A 158 -3.43 2.90 9.41
CA LEU A 158 -2.55 1.90 10.04
C LEU A 158 -3.17 0.50 10.05
N LEU A 159 -4.49 0.39 10.27
CA LEU A 159 -5.21 -0.88 10.19
C LEU A 159 -5.15 -1.48 8.79
N LEU A 160 -5.31 -0.69 7.75
CA LEU A 160 -5.24 -1.14 6.36
C LEU A 160 -3.83 -1.64 6.01
N GLU A 161 -2.79 -0.89 6.37
CA GLU A 161 -1.41 -1.34 6.16
C GLU A 161 -1.11 -2.62 6.95
N GLY A 162 -1.54 -2.69 8.20
CA GLY A 162 -1.41 -3.89 9.03
C GLY A 162 -2.16 -5.11 8.47
N ALA A 163 -3.36 -4.91 7.92
CA ALA A 163 -4.12 -5.97 7.29
C ALA A 163 -3.41 -6.56 6.05
N ARG A 164 -2.83 -5.69 5.22
CA ARG A 164 -2.04 -6.09 4.03
C ARG A 164 -0.81 -6.92 4.41
N VAL A 165 -0.07 -6.48 5.43
CA VAL A 165 1.09 -7.23 5.95
C VAL A 165 0.66 -8.53 6.61
N SER A 166 -0.44 -8.51 7.39
CA SER A 166 -1.00 -9.72 8.00
C SER A 166 -1.42 -10.75 6.94
N ARG A 167 -1.99 -10.31 5.82
CA ARG A 167 -2.33 -11.21 4.69
C ARG A 167 -1.09 -11.91 4.13
N GLN A 168 0.02 -11.18 3.98
CA GLN A 168 1.29 -11.74 3.49
C GLN A 168 1.92 -12.74 4.47
N SER A 169 1.84 -12.45 5.78
CA SER A 169 2.58 -13.19 6.81
C SER A 169 1.76 -14.29 7.48
N ALA A 170 0.45 -14.13 7.61
CA ALA A 170 -0.45 -15.05 8.32
C ALA A 170 -1.54 -15.69 7.42
N GLY A 171 -1.56 -15.38 6.12
CA GLY A 171 -2.52 -15.94 5.17
C GLY A 171 -3.93 -15.34 5.27
N VAL A 172 -4.86 -15.92 4.49
CA VAL A 172 -6.25 -15.42 4.36
C VAL A 172 -7.05 -15.55 5.65
N GLU A 173 -6.78 -16.60 6.44
CA GLU A 173 -7.46 -16.88 7.71
C GLU A 173 -6.87 -16.06 8.88
N GLY A 174 -5.83 -15.25 8.62
CA GLY A 174 -5.19 -14.41 9.61
C GLY A 174 -6.05 -13.20 10.05
N PRO A 175 -5.49 -12.29 10.83
CA PRO A 175 -6.20 -11.10 11.31
C PRO A 175 -6.84 -10.25 10.21
N CYS A 176 -6.31 -10.27 8.98
CA CYS A 176 -6.86 -9.56 7.83
C CYS A 176 -8.30 -9.98 7.51
N ALA A 177 -8.70 -11.23 7.77
CA ALA A 177 -10.07 -11.72 7.60
C ALA A 177 -11.11 -10.94 8.43
N ARG A 178 -10.66 -10.28 9.49
CA ARG A 178 -11.53 -9.49 10.39
C ARG A 178 -11.44 -7.99 10.15
N PHE A 179 -10.80 -7.55 9.06
CA PHE A 179 -10.56 -6.13 8.81
C PHE A 179 -11.84 -5.30 8.83
N ILE A 180 -12.92 -5.77 8.20
CA ILE A 180 -14.22 -5.06 8.20
C ILE A 180 -14.72 -4.91 9.65
N ALA A 181 -14.81 -6.00 10.40
CA ALA A 181 -15.32 -5.98 11.77
C ALA A 181 -14.50 -5.05 12.68
N ILE A 182 -13.17 -5.05 12.53
CA ILE A 182 -12.28 -4.18 13.29
C ILE A 182 -12.47 -2.72 12.86
N GLY A 183 -12.50 -2.43 11.57
CA GLY A 183 -12.70 -1.08 11.04
C GLY A 183 -14.03 -0.47 11.49
N GLU A 184 -15.12 -1.24 11.40
CA GLU A 184 -16.45 -0.83 11.85
C GLU A 184 -16.49 -0.57 13.37
N ALA A 185 -15.87 -1.43 14.17
CA ALA A 185 -15.77 -1.23 15.62
C ALA A 185 -14.98 0.05 15.97
N VAL A 186 -13.91 0.35 15.24
CA VAL A 186 -13.12 1.56 15.42
C VAL A 186 -13.95 2.79 15.05
N ILE A 187 -14.64 2.79 13.90
CA ILE A 187 -15.52 3.90 13.51
C ILE A 187 -16.60 4.14 14.58
N ALA A 188 -17.27 3.09 15.04
CA ALA A 188 -18.32 3.18 16.06
C ALA A 188 -17.79 3.75 17.39
N ALA A 189 -16.58 3.35 17.82
CA ALA A 189 -15.95 3.87 19.03
C ALA A 189 -15.67 5.38 18.94
N PHE A 190 -15.25 5.88 17.78
CA PHE A 190 -15.00 7.31 17.55
C PHE A 190 -16.30 8.11 17.38
N ALA A 191 -17.32 7.54 16.74
CA ALA A 191 -18.64 8.18 16.60
C ALA A 191 -19.37 8.30 17.95
N SER A 192 -19.28 7.28 18.82
CA SER A 192 -19.90 7.26 20.15
C SER A 192 -19.24 8.23 21.13
N GLY A 193 -17.98 8.56 20.95
CA GLY A 193 -17.21 9.48 21.81
C GLY A 193 -17.68 10.94 21.75
N ALA A 194 -18.54 11.30 20.77
CA ALA A 194 -19.17 12.62 20.68
C ALA A 194 -20.27 12.84 21.72
N LYS A 195 -20.81 11.78 22.33
CA LYS A 195 -21.81 11.84 23.40
C LYS A 195 -21.15 11.52 24.76
N GLY A 196 -20.43 12.49 25.30
CA GLY A 196 -20.11 12.66 26.73
C GLY A 196 -19.61 11.43 27.50
N ARG A 197 -18.41 10.93 27.24
CA ARG A 197 -17.68 10.14 28.24
C ARG A 197 -16.51 10.96 28.75
N LYS A 198 -16.55 11.36 30.06
CA LYS A 198 -15.37 11.86 30.79
C LYS A 198 -14.26 10.82 30.60
N GLN A 199 -13.19 11.21 29.91
CA GLN A 199 -12.02 10.36 29.76
C GLN A 199 -11.50 9.93 31.14
N PRO A 200 -11.20 8.64 31.38
CA PRO A 200 -10.35 8.28 32.48
C PRO A 200 -9.00 8.99 32.27
N ARG A 201 -8.62 9.85 33.22
CA ARG A 201 -7.30 10.48 33.22
C ARG A 201 -6.27 9.36 33.33
N TYR A 202 -5.67 8.99 32.19
CA TYR A 202 -4.50 8.14 32.18
C TYR A 202 -3.38 8.92 32.86
N ARG A 203 -3.18 8.66 34.16
CA ARG A 203 -2.00 9.17 34.89
C ARG A 203 -0.79 8.58 34.17
N ARG A 204 -0.06 9.38 33.43
CA ARG A 204 1.30 9.06 33.02
C ARG A 204 2.08 8.78 34.30
N ARG A 205 2.20 7.51 34.70
CA ARG A 205 3.32 7.11 35.56
C ARG A 205 4.57 7.38 34.72
N ALA A 206 5.42 8.26 35.20
CA ALA A 206 6.78 8.41 34.69
C ALA A 206 7.48 7.06 34.91
N ALA A 207 7.38 6.18 33.91
CA ALA A 207 8.24 5.02 33.85
C ALA A 207 9.57 5.53 33.34
N GLY A 208 10.60 5.45 34.20
CA GLY A 208 11.97 5.66 33.76
C GLY A 208 12.30 4.75 32.56
N PRO A 209 13.36 5.04 31.80
CA PRO A 209 13.67 4.35 30.56
C PRO A 209 13.81 2.84 30.82
N ALA A 210 12.81 2.07 30.36
CA ALA A 210 12.89 0.61 30.36
C ALA A 210 14.08 0.22 29.48
N LYS A 211 15.06 -0.47 30.05
CA LYS A 211 16.16 -1.07 29.29
C LYS A 211 15.53 -2.08 28.32
N VAL A 212 15.45 -1.71 27.05
CA VAL A 212 15.11 -2.66 25.99
C VAL A 212 16.23 -3.70 25.91
N PRO A 213 15.94 -5.01 26.07
CA PRO A 213 16.96 -6.03 25.87
C PRO A 213 17.47 -5.93 24.42
N ARG A 214 18.78 -5.74 24.24
CA ARG A 214 19.39 -5.85 22.91
C ARG A 214 19.21 -7.30 22.46
N LEU A 215 18.50 -7.51 21.36
CA LEU A 215 18.54 -8.78 20.63
C LEU A 215 20.01 -9.04 20.28
N ALA A 216 20.57 -10.12 20.84
CA ALA A 216 21.92 -10.55 20.55
C ALA A 216 22.00 -10.86 19.05
N ALA A 217 22.86 -10.14 18.34
CA ALA A 217 23.20 -10.46 16.96
C ALA A 217 23.77 -11.89 16.96
N ARG A 218 23.07 -12.82 16.30
CA ARG A 218 23.62 -14.16 16.04
C ARG A 218 24.84 -13.97 15.17
N ALA A 219 26.03 -14.17 15.76
CA ALA A 219 27.28 -14.27 15.02
C ALA A 219 27.14 -15.44 14.01
N SER A 220 27.22 -15.13 12.73
CA SER A 220 27.32 -16.12 11.68
C SER A 220 28.69 -16.77 11.78
N ASN A 221 28.73 -17.98 12.35
CA ASN A 221 29.91 -18.83 12.36
C ASN A 221 30.14 -19.35 10.92
N ARG A 222 30.92 -18.63 10.13
CA ARG A 222 31.46 -19.14 8.86
C ARG A 222 32.62 -20.05 9.20
N GLY A 223 32.32 -21.33 9.39
CA GLY A 223 33.33 -22.38 9.41
C GLY A 223 33.96 -22.49 8.02
N GLY A 224 35.19 -21.99 7.87
CA GLY A 224 36.04 -22.25 6.73
C GLY A 224 36.47 -23.72 6.71
N ALA A 225 35.93 -24.50 5.80
CA ALA A 225 36.52 -25.83 5.45
C ALA A 225 37.55 -25.61 4.36
N ALA A 226 38.81 -25.66 4.75
CA ALA A 226 39.96 -25.75 3.85
C ALA A 226 39.96 -27.14 3.18
N LEU A 227 39.71 -27.22 1.88
CA LEU A 227 40.03 -28.38 1.08
C LEU A 227 41.52 -28.32 0.68
N LYS A 228 42.36 -29.09 1.38
CA LYS A 228 43.70 -29.47 0.94
C LYS A 228 43.59 -30.63 -0.07
N GLY A 229 44.39 -30.51 -1.11
CA GLY A 229 44.61 -31.27 -2.29
C GLY A 229 44.64 -32.80 -2.23
N ALA A 230 44.54 -33.38 -3.41
CA ALA A 230 45.34 -34.51 -3.89
C ALA A 230 45.12 -34.70 -5.40
N ARG A 231 46.27 -34.58 -6.10
CA ARG A 231 46.71 -35.26 -7.34
C ARG A 231 45.83 -35.18 -8.58
#